data_a43cd0e6af4f7b051dd9239b60723761
#
_entry.id   a43cd0e6af4f7b051dd9239b60723761
#
_cell.length_a   1.000
_cell.length_b   1.000
_cell.length_c   1.000
_cell.angle_alpha   90.00
_cell.angle_beta   90.00
_cell.angle_gamma   90.00
#
_symmetry.space_group_name_H-M   'P 1'
#
loop_
_entity.id
_entity.type
_entity.pdbx_description
1 polymer ?
#
loop_
_entity_poly.entity_id
_entity_poly.type
_entity_poly.pdbx_seq_one_letter_code
_entity_poly.pdbx_strand_id
1 'polypeptide(L)'
;GYRTTVGVSQNAPFDRTHCTYCGQCLTHCPVGALRERSDTEKTLEAIADPDKTTIVQIAPAVRTAWGESIGLYKEESTMGKLISALRQIGFDYIFDTVYSADLTIMEEGSEFLEHLKERDSHRWPMFTSCCPGWIRFVRTEYPEFTANLSTAKSPQQMFGAISKTYIAHKLGLDPDKIVSISIMPCLSKKYECSVPE
;
A
#
# COMPACT_ATOMS: atom_id res chain seq x y z
N GLY A 1 12.83 32.87 11.25
CA GLY A 1 11.65 33.35 12.00
C GLY A 1 10.93 32.22 12.71
N TYR A 2 10.06 32.55 13.63
CA TYR A 2 9.32 31.58 14.46
C TYR A 2 8.32 30.70 13.70
N ARG A 3 8.16 30.87 12.41
CA ARG A 3 7.26 30.11 11.53
C ARG A 3 8.01 29.44 10.36
N THR A 4 9.24 29.02 10.59
CA THR A 4 9.99 28.28 9.57
C THR A 4 9.40 26.89 9.43
N THR A 5 9.01 26.52 8.22
CA THR A 5 8.52 25.21 7.88
C THR A 5 9.46 24.56 6.87
N VAL A 6 9.59 23.23 6.95
CA VAL A 6 10.29 22.45 5.94
C VAL A 6 9.25 22.03 4.90
N GLY A 7 9.53 22.33 3.66
CA GLY A 7 8.65 22.00 2.54
C GLY A 7 9.44 21.80 1.26
N VAL A 8 8.74 21.58 0.19
CA VAL A 8 9.34 21.47 -1.16
C VAL A 8 9.77 22.84 -1.67
N SER A 9 10.69 22.84 -2.64
CA SER A 9 11.18 24.07 -3.26
C SER A 9 10.01 24.94 -3.74
N GLN A 10 10.10 26.25 -3.46
CA GLN A 10 9.10 27.26 -3.87
C GLN A 10 7.67 27.03 -3.34
N ASN A 11 7.51 26.26 -2.26
CA ASN A 11 6.21 25.84 -1.72
C ASN A 11 5.28 25.17 -2.76
N ALA A 12 5.86 24.51 -3.74
CA ALA A 12 5.08 23.79 -4.74
C ALA A 12 4.24 22.68 -4.07
N PRO A 13 3.03 22.37 -4.55
CA PRO A 13 2.28 21.19 -4.12
C PRO A 13 3.09 19.91 -4.38
N PHE A 14 3.01 18.92 -3.47
CA PHE A 14 3.76 17.67 -3.61
C PHE A 14 3.46 16.90 -4.89
N ASP A 15 2.23 16.98 -5.39
CA ASP A 15 1.79 16.36 -6.65
C ASP A 15 2.49 16.94 -7.87
N ARG A 16 2.94 18.21 -7.80
CA ARG A 16 3.70 18.91 -8.85
C ARG A 16 5.22 18.81 -8.69
N THR A 17 5.68 17.97 -7.79
CA THR A 17 7.12 17.75 -7.55
C THR A 17 7.53 16.35 -7.97
N HIS A 18 8.85 16.11 -8.11
CA HIS A 18 9.41 14.78 -8.36
C HIS A 18 9.48 13.90 -7.10
N CYS A 19 8.70 14.24 -6.08
CA CYS A 19 8.63 13.48 -4.84
C CYS A 19 7.98 12.11 -5.08
N THR A 20 8.68 11.04 -4.72
CA THR A 20 8.21 9.64 -4.83
C THR A 20 7.41 9.17 -3.61
N TYR A 21 7.19 10.05 -2.63
CA TYR A 21 6.56 9.75 -1.34
C TYR A 21 7.23 8.61 -0.56
N CYS A 22 8.53 8.41 -0.75
CA CYS A 22 9.27 7.29 -0.13
C CYS A 22 9.46 7.43 1.40
N GLY A 23 9.30 8.62 1.98
CA GLY A 23 9.43 8.87 3.42
C GLY A 23 10.86 9.03 3.93
N GLN A 24 11.89 9.03 3.07
CA GLN A 24 13.28 9.18 3.52
C GLN A 24 13.54 10.50 4.25
N CYS A 25 12.84 11.56 3.89
CA CYS A 25 12.92 12.85 4.60
C CYS A 25 12.43 12.76 6.06
N LEU A 26 11.49 11.85 6.37
CA LEU A 26 11.00 11.64 7.72
C LEU A 26 12.06 10.94 8.58
N THR A 27 12.67 9.88 8.05
CA THR A 27 13.68 9.09 8.76
C THR A 27 14.98 9.85 8.99
N HIS A 28 15.28 10.84 8.12
CA HIS A 28 16.49 11.65 8.19
C HIS A 28 16.27 13.03 8.85
N CYS A 29 15.05 13.33 9.30
CA CYS A 29 14.78 14.59 9.97
C CYS A 29 15.36 14.59 11.40
N PRO A 30 16.42 15.38 11.71
CA PRO A 30 17.13 15.29 12.98
C PRO A 30 16.30 15.78 14.16
N VAL A 31 15.24 16.52 13.91
CA VAL A 31 14.37 17.13 14.95
C VAL A 31 12.96 16.53 14.95
N GLY A 32 12.68 15.50 14.12
CA GLY A 32 11.38 14.85 14.07
C GLY A 32 10.22 15.79 13.67
N ALA A 33 10.51 16.88 12.95
CA ALA A 33 9.51 17.86 12.53
C ALA A 33 8.63 17.38 11.37
N LEU A 34 9.15 16.44 10.57
CA LEU A 34 8.41 15.84 9.46
C LEU A 34 7.71 14.58 9.94
N ARG A 35 6.43 14.46 9.62
CA ARG A 35 5.61 13.30 9.98
C ARG A 35 4.75 12.90 8.80
N GLU A 36 4.41 11.63 8.74
CA GLU A 36 3.40 11.12 7.82
C GLU A 36 1.99 11.57 8.26
N ARG A 37 1.06 11.56 7.33
CA ARG A 37 -0.36 11.70 7.67
C ARG A 37 -0.81 10.45 8.44
N SER A 38 -1.33 10.64 9.65
CA SER A 38 -1.94 9.54 10.40
C SER A 38 -3.33 9.21 9.85
N ASP A 39 -3.60 7.94 9.60
CA ASP A 39 -4.93 7.43 9.27
C ASP A 39 -5.52 6.60 10.44
N THR A 40 -4.90 6.67 11.63
CA THR A 40 -5.30 5.90 12.82
C THR A 40 -6.70 6.27 13.29
N GLU A 41 -7.02 7.56 13.39
CA GLU A 41 -8.36 8.02 13.80
C GLU A 41 -9.44 7.50 12.86
N LYS A 42 -9.26 7.65 11.55
CA LYS A 42 -10.20 7.12 10.55
C LYS A 42 -10.39 5.61 10.66
N THR A 43 -9.34 4.89 11.00
CA THR A 43 -9.39 3.44 11.19
C THR A 43 -10.22 3.10 12.44
N LEU A 44 -9.97 3.79 13.54
CA LEU A 44 -10.73 3.59 14.79
C LEU A 44 -12.21 3.99 14.65
N GLU A 45 -12.50 5.07 13.93
CA GLU A 45 -13.87 5.47 13.58
C GLU A 45 -14.57 4.38 12.75
N ALA A 46 -13.88 3.80 11.77
CA ALA A 46 -14.42 2.72 10.94
C ALA A 46 -14.69 1.45 11.76
N ILE A 47 -13.83 1.11 12.73
CA ILE A 47 -14.00 -0.03 13.64
C ILE A 47 -15.18 0.20 14.60
N ALA A 48 -15.37 1.43 15.03
CA ALA A 48 -16.45 1.78 15.97
C ALA A 48 -17.83 1.94 15.31
N ASP A 49 -17.88 2.03 13.98
CA ASP A 49 -19.12 2.21 13.21
C ASP A 49 -19.82 0.86 12.97
N PRO A 50 -20.97 0.59 13.58
CA PRO A 50 -21.67 -0.69 13.45
C PRO A 50 -22.24 -0.94 12.03
N ASP A 51 -22.34 0.09 11.19
CA ASP A 51 -22.79 -0.02 9.82
C ASP A 51 -21.67 -0.38 8.83
N LYS A 52 -20.42 -0.45 9.30
CA LYS A 52 -19.26 -0.78 8.49
C LYS A 52 -18.68 -2.15 8.83
N THR A 53 -18.07 -2.77 7.82
CA THR A 53 -17.30 -3.99 7.97
C THR A 53 -15.84 -3.69 7.65
N THR A 54 -14.98 -3.88 8.62
CA THR A 54 -13.54 -3.60 8.49
C THR A 54 -12.80 -4.84 8.01
N ILE A 55 -12.13 -4.72 6.86
CA ILE A 55 -11.26 -5.77 6.32
C ILE A 55 -9.84 -5.23 6.28
N VAL A 56 -8.94 -5.84 7.04
CA VAL A 56 -7.54 -5.41 7.11
C VAL A 56 -6.60 -6.40 6.45
N GLN A 57 -5.64 -5.89 5.68
CA GLN A 57 -4.52 -6.65 5.14
C GLN A 57 -3.21 -6.27 5.82
N ILE A 58 -2.34 -7.27 6.03
CA ILE A 58 -1.04 -7.11 6.70
C ILE A 58 0.07 -7.36 5.69
N ALA A 59 0.98 -6.39 5.53
CA ALA A 59 2.15 -6.55 4.66
C ALA A 59 3.14 -7.60 5.20
N PRO A 60 3.85 -8.33 4.33
CA PRO A 60 4.87 -9.30 4.74
C PRO A 60 5.94 -8.73 5.68
N ALA A 61 6.41 -7.50 5.42
CA ALA A 61 7.43 -6.86 6.27
C ALA A 61 6.91 -6.52 7.68
N VAL A 62 5.61 -6.21 7.82
CA VAL A 62 5.01 -5.96 9.14
C VAL A 62 5.05 -7.22 10.00
N ARG A 63 4.86 -8.40 9.42
CA ARG A 63 4.90 -9.68 10.16
C ARG A 63 6.22 -9.90 10.91
N THR A 64 7.31 -9.38 10.38
CA THR A 64 8.65 -9.58 10.94
C THR A 64 9.07 -8.49 11.91
N ALA A 65 8.49 -7.29 11.83
CA ALA A 65 8.99 -6.12 12.55
C ALA A 65 8.01 -5.54 13.59
N TRP A 66 6.73 -5.97 13.61
CA TRP A 66 5.71 -5.34 14.47
C TRP A 66 6.03 -5.37 15.95
N GLY A 67 6.71 -6.43 16.42
CA GLY A 67 7.02 -6.60 17.84
C GLY A 67 8.13 -5.70 18.35
N GLU A 68 9.03 -5.25 17.49
CA GLU A 68 10.16 -4.40 17.88
C GLU A 68 9.70 -3.07 18.50
N SER A 69 8.67 -2.45 17.94
CA SER A 69 8.14 -1.18 18.43
C SER A 69 7.50 -1.24 19.82
N ILE A 70 7.13 -2.43 20.27
CA ILE A 70 6.53 -2.69 21.59
C ILE A 70 7.44 -3.53 22.50
N GLY A 71 8.72 -3.70 22.13
CA GLY A 71 9.74 -4.35 22.95
C GLY A 71 9.63 -5.88 23.04
N LEU A 72 8.94 -6.53 22.08
CA LEU A 72 8.89 -8.00 22.01
C LEU A 72 10.11 -8.56 21.29
N TYR A 73 10.62 -9.67 21.79
CA TYR A 73 11.64 -10.44 21.08
C TYR A 73 11.06 -11.11 19.82
N LYS A 74 11.94 -11.45 18.88
CA LYS A 74 11.56 -12.07 17.60
C LYS A 74 10.74 -13.35 17.77
N GLU A 75 11.11 -14.17 18.74
CA GLU A 75 10.43 -15.43 19.05
C GLU A 75 9.01 -15.21 19.62
N GLU A 76 8.77 -14.05 20.20
CA GLU A 76 7.48 -13.67 20.77
C GLU A 76 6.57 -12.99 19.77
N SER A 77 7.15 -12.37 18.73
CA SER A 77 6.46 -11.59 17.70
C SER A 77 5.80 -12.46 16.64
N THR A 78 4.97 -13.42 17.07
CA THR A 78 4.32 -14.37 16.17
C THR A 78 3.11 -13.76 15.45
N MET A 79 2.80 -14.29 14.26
CA MET A 79 1.58 -13.90 13.51
C MET A 79 0.31 -14.14 14.31
N GLY A 80 0.24 -15.22 15.07
CA GLY A 80 -0.93 -15.51 15.92
C GLY A 80 -1.21 -14.42 16.95
N LYS A 81 -0.15 -13.87 17.58
CA LYS A 81 -0.28 -12.74 18.50
C LYS A 81 -0.73 -11.47 17.79
N LEU A 82 -0.17 -11.16 16.61
CA LEU A 82 -0.58 -10.00 15.83
C LEU A 82 -2.05 -10.09 15.42
N ILE A 83 -2.48 -11.23 14.87
CA ILE A 83 -3.88 -11.46 14.50
C ILE A 83 -4.80 -11.35 15.73
N SER A 84 -4.39 -11.91 16.87
CA SER A 84 -5.16 -11.80 18.12
C SER A 84 -5.29 -10.36 18.58
N ALA A 85 -4.22 -9.58 18.52
CA ALA A 85 -4.23 -8.16 18.85
C ALA A 85 -5.17 -7.36 17.93
N LEU A 86 -5.11 -7.59 16.63
CA LEU A 86 -6.00 -6.92 15.67
C LEU A 86 -7.48 -7.28 15.88
N ARG A 87 -7.78 -8.53 16.24
CA ARG A 87 -9.14 -8.94 16.62
C ARG A 87 -9.61 -8.24 17.90
N GLN A 88 -8.72 -8.09 18.88
CA GLN A 88 -9.04 -7.37 20.14
C GLN A 88 -9.26 -5.87 19.91
N ILE A 89 -8.57 -5.27 18.92
CA ILE A 89 -8.80 -3.88 18.49
C ILE A 89 -10.20 -3.74 17.87
N GLY A 90 -10.75 -4.81 17.27
CA GLY A 90 -12.11 -4.83 16.73
C GLY A 90 -12.21 -4.99 15.21
N PHE A 91 -11.14 -5.38 14.52
CA PHE A 91 -11.22 -5.68 13.09
C PHE A 91 -12.07 -6.93 12.83
N ASP A 92 -12.99 -6.86 11.88
CA ASP A 92 -13.91 -7.96 11.53
C ASP A 92 -13.17 -9.08 10.78
N TYR A 93 -12.39 -8.72 9.77
CA TYR A 93 -11.66 -9.68 8.94
C TYR A 93 -10.21 -9.28 8.77
N ILE A 94 -9.31 -10.24 8.93
CA ILE A 94 -7.86 -10.03 8.87
C ILE A 94 -7.27 -10.96 7.83
N PHE A 95 -6.54 -10.39 6.87
CA PHE A 95 -5.91 -11.10 5.77
C PHE A 95 -4.41 -10.81 5.68
N ASP A 96 -3.70 -11.71 5.02
CA ASP A 96 -2.32 -11.49 4.61
C ASP A 96 -2.27 -10.94 3.19
N THR A 97 -1.49 -9.89 2.95
CA THR A 97 -1.30 -9.31 1.61
C THR A 97 -0.66 -10.31 0.63
N VAL A 98 -0.03 -11.39 1.10
CA VAL A 98 0.49 -12.47 0.23
C VAL A 98 -0.62 -13.05 -0.64
N TYR A 99 -1.85 -13.15 -0.15
CA TYR A 99 -2.98 -13.62 -0.94
C TYR A 99 -3.19 -12.80 -2.24
N SER A 100 -3.10 -11.48 -2.15
CA SER A 100 -3.20 -10.62 -3.32
C SER A 100 -1.89 -10.48 -4.09
N ALA A 101 -0.75 -10.76 -3.45
CA ALA A 101 0.53 -10.85 -4.14
C ALA A 101 0.58 -12.04 -5.10
N ASP A 102 -0.01 -13.18 -4.73
CA ASP A 102 -0.14 -14.33 -5.62
C ASP A 102 -0.98 -13.98 -6.86
N LEU A 103 -2.06 -13.21 -6.68
CA LEU A 103 -2.84 -12.71 -7.82
C LEU A 103 -2.04 -11.74 -8.69
N THR A 104 -1.26 -10.85 -8.09
CA THR A 104 -0.38 -9.95 -8.86
C THR A 104 0.60 -10.75 -9.71
N ILE A 105 1.20 -11.83 -9.16
CA ILE A 105 2.10 -12.71 -9.92
C ILE A 105 1.37 -13.39 -11.07
N MET A 106 0.13 -13.81 -10.87
CA MET A 106 -0.67 -14.43 -11.94
C MET A 106 -0.97 -13.44 -13.07
N GLU A 107 -1.35 -12.22 -12.74
CA GLU A 107 -1.65 -11.18 -13.74
C GLU A 107 -0.38 -10.71 -14.46
N GLU A 108 0.67 -10.29 -13.74
CA GLU A 108 1.93 -9.86 -14.35
C GLU A 108 2.61 -10.99 -15.14
N GLY A 109 2.54 -12.23 -14.63
CA GLY A 109 3.08 -13.38 -15.33
C GLY A 109 2.32 -13.69 -16.63
N SER A 110 1.01 -13.55 -16.66
CA SER A 110 0.19 -13.69 -17.86
C SER A 110 0.52 -12.60 -18.88
N GLU A 111 0.57 -11.35 -18.45
CA GLU A 111 0.97 -10.20 -19.27
C GLU A 111 2.38 -10.41 -19.87
N PHE A 112 3.34 -10.85 -19.05
CA PHE A 112 4.68 -11.16 -19.50
C PHE A 112 4.72 -12.26 -20.58
N LEU A 113 3.93 -13.33 -20.40
CA LEU A 113 3.86 -14.41 -21.38
C LEU A 113 3.19 -13.96 -22.69
N GLU A 114 2.23 -13.06 -22.63
CA GLU A 114 1.64 -12.44 -23.83
C GLU A 114 2.67 -11.58 -24.56
N HIS A 115 3.40 -10.73 -23.87
CA HIS A 115 4.47 -9.92 -24.43
C HIS A 115 5.61 -10.78 -25.05
N LEU A 116 5.91 -11.95 -24.46
CA LEU A 116 6.87 -12.88 -25.04
C LEU A 116 6.41 -13.49 -26.38
N LYS A 117 5.11 -13.73 -26.56
CA LYS A 117 4.56 -14.21 -27.85
C LYS A 117 4.70 -13.14 -28.94
N GLU A 118 4.61 -11.88 -28.56
CA GLU A 118 4.69 -10.72 -29.43
C GLU A 118 6.05 -10.00 -29.32
N ARG A 119 7.13 -10.74 -29.06
CA ARG A 119 8.45 -10.23 -28.68
C ARG A 119 8.98 -9.12 -29.60
N ASP A 120 8.77 -9.24 -30.90
CA ASP A 120 9.33 -8.30 -31.89
C ASP A 120 8.53 -6.99 -31.99
N SER A 121 7.28 -6.99 -31.53
CA SER A 121 6.40 -5.82 -31.53
C SER A 121 6.27 -5.13 -30.17
N HIS A 122 6.70 -5.81 -29.09
CA HIS A 122 6.60 -5.28 -27.73
C HIS A 122 7.80 -4.41 -27.35
N ARG A 123 7.56 -3.39 -26.52
CA ARG A 123 8.61 -2.54 -25.95
C ARG A 123 9.27 -3.23 -24.77
N TRP A 124 10.54 -3.53 -24.92
CA TRP A 124 11.36 -4.11 -23.85
C TRP A 124 12.30 -3.07 -23.23
N PRO A 125 12.68 -3.19 -21.93
CA PRO A 125 12.23 -4.21 -20.97
C PRO A 125 10.80 -3.96 -20.47
N MET A 126 10.11 -5.00 -19.97
CA MET A 126 8.92 -4.88 -19.17
C MET A 126 9.31 -4.62 -17.71
N PHE A 127 8.71 -3.63 -17.06
CA PHE A 127 8.93 -3.32 -15.66
C PHE A 127 7.70 -3.66 -14.83
N THR A 128 7.90 -4.22 -13.64
CA THR A 128 6.82 -4.44 -12.67
C THR A 128 6.33 -3.11 -12.09
N SER A 129 5.07 -3.06 -11.66
CA SER A 129 4.40 -1.83 -11.23
C SER A 129 3.84 -1.87 -9.81
N CYS A 130 4.27 -2.83 -8.99
CA CYS A 130 3.77 -2.97 -7.62
C CYS A 130 4.27 -1.89 -6.63
N CYS A 131 5.32 -1.11 -6.98
CA CYS A 131 5.86 -0.05 -6.13
C CYS A 131 5.41 1.33 -6.61
N PRO A 132 4.54 2.05 -5.87
CA PRO A 132 4.03 3.36 -6.30
C PRO A 132 5.12 4.45 -6.35
N GLY A 133 6.15 4.34 -5.52
CA GLY A 133 7.32 5.22 -5.59
C GLY A 133 8.11 5.02 -6.88
N TRP A 134 8.27 3.76 -7.33
CA TRP A 134 8.89 3.42 -8.61
C TRP A 134 8.08 3.96 -9.79
N ILE A 135 6.78 3.72 -9.81
CA ILE A 135 5.90 4.21 -10.88
C ILE A 135 6.00 5.73 -11.00
N ARG A 136 5.96 6.44 -9.86
CA ARG A 136 6.06 7.89 -9.86
C ARG A 136 7.44 8.34 -10.35
N PHE A 137 8.50 7.71 -9.92
CA PHE A 137 9.86 7.98 -10.39
C PHE A 137 9.97 7.84 -11.92
N VAL A 138 9.50 6.72 -12.48
CA VAL A 138 9.50 6.51 -13.94
C VAL A 138 8.69 7.61 -14.63
N ARG A 139 7.49 7.89 -14.17
CA ARG A 139 6.62 8.89 -14.81
C ARG A 139 7.18 10.32 -14.78
N THR A 140 7.98 10.65 -13.77
CA THR A 140 8.53 12.01 -13.61
C THR A 140 9.92 12.18 -14.21
N GLU A 141 10.78 11.18 -14.11
CA GLU A 141 12.17 11.27 -14.56
C GLU A 141 12.41 10.60 -15.91
N TYR A 142 11.62 9.59 -16.26
CA TYR A 142 11.78 8.77 -17.46
C TYR A 142 10.42 8.48 -18.11
N PRO A 143 9.66 9.50 -18.50
CA PRO A 143 8.29 9.34 -19.01
C PRO A 143 8.20 8.46 -20.26
N GLU A 144 9.30 8.35 -21.03
CA GLU A 144 9.40 7.47 -22.20
C GLU A 144 9.29 5.98 -21.86
N PHE A 145 9.59 5.60 -20.61
CA PHE A 145 9.44 4.22 -20.11
C PHE A 145 8.10 3.93 -19.46
N THR A 146 7.19 4.89 -19.41
CA THR A 146 5.86 4.67 -18.81
C THR A 146 5.11 3.53 -19.50
N ALA A 147 5.25 3.41 -20.82
CA ALA A 147 4.64 2.33 -21.60
C ALA A 147 5.29 0.94 -21.41
N ASN A 148 6.39 0.87 -20.66
CA ASN A 148 7.06 -0.37 -20.30
C ASN A 148 6.63 -0.91 -18.94
N LEU A 149 5.83 -0.13 -18.18
CA LEU A 149 5.31 -0.58 -16.90
C LEU A 149 4.18 -1.60 -17.11
N SER A 150 4.18 -2.66 -16.31
CA SER A 150 3.07 -3.61 -16.24
C SER A 150 1.75 -2.89 -15.92
N THR A 151 0.67 -3.35 -16.50
CA THR A 151 -0.68 -2.86 -16.25
C THR A 151 -1.27 -3.42 -14.95
N ALA A 152 -0.64 -4.45 -14.37
CA ALA A 152 -1.09 -5.07 -13.14
C ALA A 152 -0.99 -4.09 -11.96
N LYS A 153 -2.04 -4.02 -11.15
CA LYS A 153 -2.06 -3.23 -9.92
C LYS A 153 -1.22 -3.89 -8.82
N SER A 154 -0.80 -3.09 -7.85
CA SER A 154 -0.06 -3.62 -6.70
C SER A 154 -0.90 -4.60 -5.88
N PRO A 155 -0.26 -5.51 -5.10
CA PRO A 155 -0.97 -6.39 -4.17
C PRO A 155 -1.93 -5.66 -3.24
N GLN A 156 -1.57 -4.46 -2.78
CA GLN A 156 -2.45 -3.64 -1.95
C GLN A 156 -3.73 -3.26 -2.68
N GLN A 157 -3.62 -2.77 -3.91
CA GLN A 157 -4.77 -2.35 -4.71
C GLN A 157 -5.61 -3.54 -5.17
N MET A 158 -4.96 -4.64 -5.56
CA MET A 158 -5.67 -5.88 -5.90
C MET A 158 -6.47 -6.39 -4.71
N PHE A 159 -5.90 -6.36 -3.50
CA PHE A 159 -6.64 -6.74 -2.30
C PHE A 159 -7.85 -5.84 -2.07
N GLY A 160 -7.72 -4.52 -2.25
CA GLY A 160 -8.83 -3.58 -2.15
C GLY A 160 -9.97 -3.93 -3.09
N ALA A 161 -9.66 -4.24 -4.35
CA ALA A 161 -10.66 -4.67 -5.34
C ALA A 161 -11.32 -6.00 -4.95
N ILE A 162 -10.52 -7.01 -4.60
CA ILE A 162 -11.02 -8.35 -4.24
C ILE A 162 -11.86 -8.31 -2.96
N SER A 163 -11.49 -7.48 -1.99
CA SER A 163 -12.26 -7.35 -0.74
C SER A 163 -13.68 -6.91 -0.99
N LYS A 164 -13.88 -6.02 -1.96
CA LYS A 164 -15.20 -5.48 -2.34
C LYS A 164 -15.93 -6.27 -3.42
N THR A 165 -15.30 -7.27 -4.01
CA THR A 165 -15.90 -8.13 -5.04
C THR A 165 -16.00 -9.57 -4.57
N TYR A 166 -14.95 -10.34 -4.74
CA TYR A 166 -14.93 -11.78 -4.45
C TYR A 166 -15.17 -12.10 -2.96
N ILE A 167 -14.45 -11.40 -2.04
CA ILE A 167 -14.59 -11.65 -0.60
C ILE A 167 -15.96 -11.21 -0.13
N ALA A 168 -16.44 -10.04 -0.54
CA ALA A 168 -17.79 -9.56 -0.24
C ALA A 168 -18.85 -10.58 -0.66
N HIS A 169 -18.80 -11.06 -1.89
CA HIS A 169 -19.72 -12.08 -2.39
C HIS A 169 -19.64 -13.39 -1.58
N LYS A 170 -18.42 -13.87 -1.32
CA LYS A 170 -18.20 -15.14 -0.60
C LYS A 170 -18.68 -15.11 0.86
N LEU A 171 -18.60 -13.96 1.50
CA LEU A 171 -18.99 -13.76 2.89
C LEU A 171 -20.40 -13.18 3.05
N GLY A 172 -21.10 -12.88 1.94
CA GLY A 172 -22.43 -12.25 1.97
C GLY A 172 -22.42 -10.82 2.54
N LEU A 173 -21.33 -10.08 2.32
CA LEU A 173 -21.14 -8.71 2.80
C LEU A 173 -21.60 -7.71 1.74
N ASP A 174 -22.09 -6.55 2.22
CA ASP A 174 -22.39 -5.41 1.35
C ASP A 174 -21.07 -4.69 0.98
N PRO A 175 -20.68 -4.63 -0.32
CA PRO A 175 -19.44 -3.99 -0.76
C PRO A 175 -19.32 -2.52 -0.37
N ASP A 176 -20.45 -1.80 -0.30
CA ASP A 176 -20.48 -0.37 0.04
C ASP A 176 -20.22 -0.10 1.52
N LYS A 177 -20.43 -1.11 2.36
CA LYS A 177 -20.15 -1.06 3.79
C LYS A 177 -18.70 -1.52 4.14
N ILE A 178 -17.99 -2.08 3.19
CA ILE A 178 -16.63 -2.56 3.43
C ILE A 178 -15.64 -1.39 3.45
N VAL A 179 -14.90 -1.30 4.55
CA VAL A 179 -13.72 -0.44 4.71
C VAL A 179 -12.46 -1.32 4.59
N SER A 180 -11.77 -1.20 3.47
CA SER A 180 -10.50 -1.91 3.24
C SER A 180 -9.35 -1.12 3.85
N ILE A 181 -8.62 -1.74 4.76
CA ILE A 181 -7.53 -1.14 5.53
C ILE A 181 -6.23 -1.90 5.27
N SER A 182 -5.13 -1.17 5.13
CA SER A 182 -3.81 -1.75 4.88
C SER A 182 -2.83 -1.37 5.99
N ILE A 183 -2.21 -2.36 6.60
CA ILE A 183 -1.08 -2.16 7.53
C ILE A 183 0.20 -2.36 6.73
N MET A 184 0.80 -1.25 6.32
CA MET A 184 1.95 -1.20 5.41
C MET A 184 3.08 -0.34 6.00
N PRO A 185 4.35 -0.76 5.88
CA PRO A 185 5.49 0.06 6.32
C PRO A 185 5.88 1.12 5.28
N CYS A 186 5.25 1.12 4.12
CA CYS A 186 5.60 1.95 2.95
C CYS A 186 4.69 3.18 2.86
N LEU A 187 5.26 4.38 2.97
CA LEU A 187 4.50 5.64 2.90
C LEU A 187 3.95 5.92 1.49
N SER A 188 4.65 5.48 0.43
CA SER A 188 4.14 5.60 -0.94
C SER A 188 2.82 4.87 -1.14
N LYS A 189 2.52 3.85 -0.32
CA LYS A 189 1.22 3.15 -0.35
C LYS A 189 0.05 4.02 0.07
N LYS A 190 0.27 5.04 0.92
CA LYS A 190 -0.76 6.05 1.24
C LYS A 190 -1.07 6.95 0.04
N TYR A 191 -0.03 7.30 -0.73
CA TYR A 191 -0.21 8.02 -1.99
C TYR A 191 -0.98 7.17 -3.00
N GLU A 192 -0.61 5.90 -3.18
CA GLU A 192 -1.28 4.96 -4.09
C GLU A 192 -2.80 4.88 -3.81
N CYS A 193 -3.22 4.86 -2.55
CA CYS A 193 -4.64 4.87 -2.18
C CYS A 193 -5.38 6.16 -2.53
N SER A 194 -4.68 7.24 -2.87
CA SER A 194 -5.25 8.53 -3.22
C SER A 194 -5.27 8.81 -4.72
N VAL A 195 -4.62 7.97 -5.52
CA VAL A 195 -4.59 8.11 -6.98
C VAL A 195 -5.92 7.61 -7.55
N PRO A 196 -6.58 8.39 -8.43
CA PRO A 196 -7.76 7.93 -9.16
C PRO A 196 -7.43 6.70 -10.01
N GLU A 197 -8.41 5.84 -10.21
CA GLU A 197 -8.28 4.64 -11.06
C GLU A 197 -8.09 4.96 -12.54
#